data_6accd2030728ef62d9775452a87e12e6
#
_entry.id   6accd2030728ef62d9775452a87e12e6
#
_cell.length_a   1.000
_cell.length_b   1.000
_cell.length_c   1.000
_cell.angle_alpha   90.00
_cell.angle_beta   90.00
_cell.angle_gamma   90.00
#
_symmetry.space_group_name_H-M   'P 1'
#
loop_
_entity.id
_entity.type
_entity.pdbx_description
1 polymer ?
#
loop_
_entity_poly.entity_id
_entity_poly.type
_entity_poly.pdbx_seq_one_letter_code
_entity_poly.pdbx_strand_id
1 'polypeptide(L)'
;MLNNKLPEFASDFVWVNGKFFHLNEAYVHVLTHSLHYAGAVWEGERAYNGKIFKLEEHTNRLLKSAEYMGLTPLKYSTQEINAVTYELLEKNSLKDAYIRPLIWRGAESMGIYNSELTVNILIALLPSRSEFLNNLKLNLSSWCKPSQKAFPPQAKSSTHYGMPVVSQITASNNGYDDSLVLDEEGYVAECNVANIFFGKGNKLVTPIADRFLNGITRQAVIEMVKSLEFEVIETRIPLEDLGKYEYSFITGTAREIGGVGSIDLGKIVHYFPDPEQKINMLQSEFAKLVGK
;
A
#
# COMPACT_ATOMS: atom_id res chain seq x y z
N MET A 1 -33.25 2.49 -3.07
CA MET A 1 -32.34 1.54 -2.42
C MET A 1 -30.97 1.71 -3.06
N LEU A 2 -29.93 1.90 -2.26
CA LEU A 2 -28.57 1.86 -2.78
C LEU A 2 -28.32 0.47 -3.37
N ASN A 3 -27.74 0.41 -4.56
CA ASN A 3 -27.46 -0.86 -5.22
C ASN A 3 -26.27 -1.52 -4.50
N ASN A 4 -26.57 -2.36 -3.51
CA ASN A 4 -25.57 -3.03 -2.64
C ASN A 4 -25.03 -4.31 -3.30
N LYS A 5 -24.69 -4.25 -4.60
CA LYS A 5 -24.00 -5.37 -5.23
C LYS A 5 -22.62 -5.50 -4.59
N LEU A 6 -22.45 -6.55 -3.79
CA LEU A 6 -21.14 -6.88 -3.20
C LEU A 6 -20.15 -7.23 -4.31
N PRO A 7 -18.85 -6.94 -4.11
CA PRO A 7 -17.83 -7.41 -5.01
C PRO A 7 -17.83 -8.94 -5.06
N GLU A 8 -17.88 -9.51 -6.27
CA GLU A 8 -17.85 -10.98 -6.49
C GLU A 8 -16.55 -11.64 -5.96
N PHE A 9 -15.54 -10.82 -5.68
CA PHE A 9 -14.24 -11.23 -5.15
C PHE A 9 -14.07 -11.03 -3.64
N ALA A 10 -15.13 -10.67 -2.91
CA ALA A 10 -15.05 -10.51 -1.46
C ALA A 10 -15.31 -11.84 -0.74
N SER A 11 -14.73 -11.99 0.45
CA SER A 11 -15.00 -13.13 1.33
C SER A 11 -16.37 -13.03 1.98
N ASP A 12 -16.90 -14.15 2.47
CA ASP A 12 -18.23 -14.22 3.07
C ASP A 12 -18.33 -13.51 4.42
N PHE A 13 -17.26 -13.57 5.22
CA PHE A 13 -17.22 -13.03 6.57
C PHE A 13 -16.19 -11.91 6.72
N VAL A 14 -16.56 -10.94 7.54
CA VAL A 14 -15.69 -9.86 8.04
C VAL A 14 -15.73 -9.85 9.56
N TRP A 15 -14.70 -9.30 10.19
CA TRP A 15 -14.69 -9.06 11.63
C TRP A 15 -14.82 -7.56 11.89
N VAL A 16 -15.76 -7.16 12.75
CA VAL A 16 -16.00 -5.75 13.12
C VAL A 16 -16.20 -5.65 14.62
N ASN A 17 -15.39 -4.85 15.30
CA ASN A 17 -15.55 -4.51 16.73
C ASN A 17 -15.76 -5.73 17.65
N GLY A 18 -15.02 -6.81 17.44
CA GLY A 18 -15.08 -8.00 18.28
C GLY A 18 -16.08 -9.07 17.83
N LYS A 19 -16.75 -8.91 16.70
CA LYS A 19 -17.72 -9.88 16.17
C LYS A 19 -17.52 -10.19 14.70
N PHE A 20 -17.84 -11.40 14.30
CA PHE A 20 -17.92 -11.79 12.89
C PHE A 20 -19.33 -11.50 12.35
N PHE A 21 -19.36 -10.97 11.13
CA PHE A 21 -20.58 -10.69 10.39
C PHE A 21 -20.46 -11.29 8.99
N HIS A 22 -21.58 -11.66 8.38
CA HIS A 22 -21.59 -11.79 6.94
C HIS A 22 -21.33 -10.44 6.29
N LEU A 23 -20.57 -10.41 5.20
CA LEU A 23 -20.20 -9.17 4.53
C LEU A 23 -21.44 -8.34 4.12
N ASN A 24 -22.52 -9.01 3.73
CA ASN A 24 -23.80 -8.36 3.37
C ASN A 24 -24.56 -7.75 4.56
N GLU A 25 -24.11 -7.96 5.80
CA GLU A 25 -24.65 -7.38 7.03
C GLU A 25 -23.78 -6.27 7.59
N ALA A 26 -22.55 -6.10 7.07
CA ALA A 26 -21.58 -5.13 7.54
C ALA A 26 -21.75 -3.77 6.83
N TYR A 27 -22.49 -2.87 7.44
CA TYR A 27 -22.80 -1.54 6.92
C TYR A 27 -22.27 -0.45 7.86
N VAL A 28 -21.96 0.71 7.27
CA VAL A 28 -21.69 1.94 8.01
C VAL A 28 -22.77 2.97 7.70
N HIS A 29 -23.05 3.81 8.70
CA HIS A 29 -24.04 4.88 8.52
C HIS A 29 -23.52 5.95 7.55
N VAL A 30 -24.40 6.55 6.73
CA VAL A 30 -24.04 7.60 5.76
C VAL A 30 -23.40 8.85 6.39
N LEU A 31 -23.68 9.11 7.67
CA LEU A 31 -23.08 10.20 8.44
C LEU A 31 -21.78 9.78 9.16
N THR A 32 -21.20 8.62 8.82
CA THR A 32 -19.92 8.21 9.39
C THR A 32 -18.87 9.30 9.16
N HIS A 33 -18.33 9.84 10.25
CA HIS A 33 -17.39 10.98 10.25
C HIS A 33 -16.23 10.77 9.27
N SER A 34 -15.67 9.56 9.25
CA SER A 34 -14.54 9.24 8.37
C SER A 34 -14.89 9.26 6.87
N LEU A 35 -16.16 9.10 6.49
CA LEU A 35 -16.60 9.26 5.09
C LEU A 35 -16.55 10.73 4.64
N HIS A 36 -16.77 11.67 5.56
CA HIS A 36 -16.81 13.10 5.26
C HIS A 36 -15.45 13.77 5.41
N TYR A 37 -14.61 13.31 6.34
CA TYR A 37 -13.36 13.97 6.72
C TYR A 37 -12.11 13.12 6.54
N ALA A 38 -12.22 11.98 5.84
CA ALA A 38 -11.11 11.04 5.57
C ALA A 38 -10.33 10.60 6.84
N GLY A 39 -10.98 10.67 8.01
CA GLY A 39 -10.39 10.36 9.31
C GLY A 39 -10.31 8.85 9.58
N ALA A 40 -9.66 8.10 8.70
CA ALA A 40 -9.46 6.66 8.82
C ALA A 40 -8.01 6.27 8.52
N VAL A 41 -7.58 5.13 9.07
CA VAL A 41 -6.30 4.49 8.76
C VAL A 41 -6.53 3.04 8.38
N TRP A 42 -5.67 2.50 7.53
CA TRP A 42 -5.86 1.14 7.04
C TRP A 42 -4.54 0.47 6.69
N GLU A 43 -4.57 -0.86 6.65
CA GLU A 43 -3.46 -1.65 6.16
C GLU A 43 -3.85 -2.48 4.95
N GLY A 44 -2.83 -2.91 4.23
CA GLY A 44 -2.91 -3.94 3.23
C GLY A 44 -1.88 -4.99 3.55
N GLU A 45 -2.35 -6.17 3.88
CA GLU A 45 -1.54 -7.33 4.23
C GLU A 45 -1.80 -8.45 3.25
N ARG A 46 -0.96 -9.46 3.24
CA ARG A 46 -1.16 -10.59 2.36
C ARG A 46 -0.84 -11.91 3.03
N ALA A 47 -1.77 -12.85 2.86
CA ALA A 47 -1.56 -14.25 3.21
C ALA A 47 -1.09 -15.03 1.98
N TYR A 48 -0.12 -15.92 2.19
CA TYR A 48 0.44 -16.85 1.22
C TYR A 48 0.44 -18.25 1.84
N ASN A 49 -0.24 -19.20 1.22
CA ASN A 49 -0.36 -20.55 1.74
C ASN A 49 -0.75 -20.62 3.23
N GLY A 50 -1.64 -19.72 3.68
CA GLY A 50 -2.13 -19.63 5.06
C GLY A 50 -1.20 -18.89 6.03
N LYS A 51 -0.08 -18.35 5.58
CA LYS A 51 0.82 -17.52 6.39
C LYS A 51 0.71 -16.05 5.99
N ILE A 52 0.49 -15.17 6.96
CA ILE A 52 0.40 -13.73 6.70
C ILE A 52 1.82 -13.14 6.79
N PHE A 53 2.26 -12.54 5.68
CA PHE A 53 3.60 -11.96 5.61
C PHE A 53 3.68 -10.68 6.44
N LYS A 54 4.65 -10.63 7.39
CA LYS A 54 4.93 -9.46 8.20
C LYS A 54 3.70 -8.91 8.96
N LEU A 55 2.81 -9.79 9.46
CA LEU A 55 1.55 -9.41 10.11
C LEU A 55 1.78 -8.46 11.29
N GLU A 56 2.75 -8.77 12.17
CA GLU A 56 3.01 -7.95 13.36
C GLU A 56 3.46 -6.53 12.99
N GLU A 57 4.33 -6.39 11.99
CA GLU A 57 4.80 -5.10 11.48
C GLU A 57 3.66 -4.28 10.88
N HIS A 58 2.74 -4.94 10.15
CA HIS A 58 1.55 -4.29 9.61
C HIS A 58 0.61 -3.83 10.72
N THR A 59 0.29 -4.68 11.68
CA THR A 59 -0.60 -4.33 12.80
C THR A 59 0.00 -3.20 13.65
N ASN A 60 1.30 -3.24 13.94
CA ASN A 60 1.98 -2.18 14.68
C ASN A 60 1.93 -0.84 13.91
N ARG A 61 2.08 -0.87 12.58
CA ARG A 61 1.95 0.35 11.76
C ARG A 61 0.51 0.85 11.69
N LEU A 62 -0.49 -0.03 11.64
CA LEU A 62 -1.90 0.34 11.73
C LEU A 62 -2.19 1.10 13.02
N LEU A 63 -1.77 0.54 14.17
CA LEU A 63 -1.95 1.16 15.49
C LEU A 63 -1.21 2.50 15.57
N LYS A 64 0.01 2.57 15.06
CA LYS A 64 0.79 3.81 15.03
C LYS A 64 0.15 4.86 14.12
N SER A 65 -0.41 4.46 13.00
CA SER A 65 -1.17 5.36 12.11
C SER A 65 -2.44 5.88 12.80
N ALA A 66 -3.10 5.03 13.60
CA ALA A 66 -4.26 5.44 14.40
C ALA A 66 -3.88 6.50 15.44
N GLU A 67 -2.73 6.36 16.12
CA GLU A 67 -2.21 7.37 17.05
C GLU A 67 -1.99 8.72 16.33
N TYR A 68 -1.32 8.74 15.18
CA TYR A 68 -1.10 9.96 14.39
C TYR A 68 -2.40 10.65 14.01
N MET A 69 -3.47 9.89 13.76
CA MET A 69 -4.79 10.40 13.39
C MET A 69 -5.70 10.70 14.59
N GLY A 70 -5.22 10.51 15.82
CA GLY A 70 -6.02 10.67 17.03
C GLY A 70 -7.19 9.67 17.11
N LEU A 71 -7.05 8.49 16.51
CA LEU A 71 -8.02 7.38 16.56
C LEU A 71 -7.71 6.48 17.77
N THR A 72 -7.73 7.08 18.95
CA THR A 72 -7.40 6.42 20.22
C THR A 72 -8.42 6.80 21.31
N PRO A 73 -8.60 5.97 22.36
CA PRO A 73 -7.97 4.67 22.56
C PRO A 73 -8.58 3.56 21.69
N LEU A 74 -7.76 2.60 21.27
CA LEU A 74 -8.22 1.36 20.67
C LEU A 74 -8.41 0.29 21.76
N LYS A 75 -9.45 -0.53 21.60
CA LYS A 75 -9.80 -1.57 22.58
C LYS A 75 -8.99 -2.86 22.42
N TYR A 76 -8.25 -2.99 21.32
CA TYR A 76 -7.59 -4.24 20.91
C TYR A 76 -6.08 -4.05 20.86
N SER A 77 -5.35 -5.01 21.41
CA SER A 77 -3.91 -5.13 21.31
C SER A 77 -3.47 -5.68 19.94
N THR A 78 -2.18 -5.54 19.61
CA THR A 78 -1.58 -6.17 18.43
C THR A 78 -1.84 -7.67 18.38
N GLN A 79 -1.71 -8.36 19.52
CA GLN A 79 -1.89 -9.80 19.62
C GLN A 79 -3.34 -10.22 19.34
N GLU A 80 -4.32 -9.47 19.86
CA GLU A 80 -5.75 -9.75 19.61
C GLU A 80 -6.12 -9.52 18.13
N ILE A 81 -5.63 -8.43 17.51
CA ILE A 81 -5.84 -8.16 16.10
C ILE A 81 -5.21 -9.26 15.23
N ASN A 82 -3.97 -9.66 15.53
CA ASN A 82 -3.28 -10.73 14.82
C ASN A 82 -4.00 -12.07 14.93
N ALA A 83 -4.44 -12.43 16.14
CA ALA A 83 -5.16 -13.69 16.39
C ALA A 83 -6.47 -13.75 15.59
N VAL A 84 -7.29 -12.69 15.67
CA VAL A 84 -8.57 -12.66 14.95
C VAL A 84 -8.40 -12.57 13.44
N THR A 85 -7.29 -12.04 12.94
CA THR A 85 -6.99 -12.04 11.50
C THR A 85 -6.79 -13.46 10.98
N TYR A 86 -6.07 -14.32 11.72
CA TYR A 86 -5.95 -15.74 11.38
C TYR A 86 -7.28 -16.49 11.51
N GLU A 87 -8.04 -16.23 12.58
CA GLU A 87 -9.38 -16.82 12.75
C GLU A 87 -10.32 -16.45 11.58
N LEU A 88 -10.23 -15.21 11.08
CA LEU A 88 -11.01 -14.76 9.94
C LEU A 88 -10.59 -15.47 8.64
N LEU A 89 -9.28 -15.74 8.43
CA LEU A 89 -8.79 -16.55 7.31
C LEU A 89 -9.38 -17.97 7.34
N GLU A 90 -9.34 -18.63 8.50
CA GLU A 90 -9.89 -19.97 8.70
C GLU A 90 -11.39 -19.98 8.44
N LYS A 91 -12.14 -19.00 9.02
CA LYS A 91 -13.59 -18.89 8.86
C LYS A 91 -14.03 -18.72 7.41
N ASN A 92 -13.21 -18.07 6.59
CA ASN A 92 -13.44 -17.90 5.15
C ASN A 92 -12.80 -19.01 4.31
N SER A 93 -12.15 -20.01 4.92
CA SER A 93 -11.44 -21.11 4.23
C SER A 93 -10.41 -20.61 3.20
N LEU A 94 -9.76 -19.47 3.47
CA LEU A 94 -8.79 -18.85 2.58
C LEU A 94 -7.36 -19.15 3.02
N LYS A 95 -6.52 -19.53 2.06
CA LYS A 95 -5.06 -19.65 2.24
C LYS A 95 -4.31 -18.48 1.61
N ASP A 96 -4.84 -17.94 0.52
CA ASP A 96 -4.29 -16.81 -0.20
C ASP A 96 -5.31 -15.68 -0.20
N ALA A 97 -4.96 -14.56 0.43
CA ALA A 97 -5.85 -13.44 0.58
C ALA A 97 -5.11 -12.11 0.66
N TYR A 98 -5.72 -11.07 0.14
CA TYR A 98 -5.41 -9.69 0.52
C TYR A 98 -6.27 -9.33 1.74
N ILE A 99 -5.63 -8.81 2.77
CA ILE A 99 -6.26 -8.50 4.06
C ILE A 99 -6.31 -7.00 4.22
N ARG A 100 -7.48 -6.48 4.57
CA ARG A 100 -7.75 -5.05 4.74
C ARG A 100 -8.23 -4.74 6.16
N PRO A 101 -7.33 -4.51 7.12
CA PRO A 101 -7.71 -3.87 8.38
C PRO A 101 -7.99 -2.38 8.15
N LEU A 102 -8.99 -1.84 8.85
CA LEU A 102 -9.41 -0.44 8.78
C LEU A 102 -9.83 0.03 10.16
N ILE A 103 -9.36 1.21 10.57
CA ILE A 103 -9.80 1.89 11.80
C ILE A 103 -10.39 3.24 11.40
N TRP A 104 -11.58 3.58 11.95
CA TRP A 104 -12.28 4.79 11.56
C TRP A 104 -13.15 5.37 12.69
N ARG A 105 -13.55 6.65 12.56
CA ARG A 105 -14.51 7.31 13.46
C ARG A 105 -15.94 7.03 13.03
N GLY A 106 -16.82 6.80 14.01
CA GLY A 106 -18.24 6.52 13.85
C GLY A 106 -19.09 7.69 13.35
N ALA A 107 -20.39 7.65 13.62
CA ALA A 107 -21.40 8.56 13.07
C ALA A 107 -22.11 9.40 14.14
N GLU A 108 -21.60 9.43 15.36
CA GLU A 108 -22.27 10.06 16.52
C GLU A 108 -22.30 11.59 16.42
N SER A 109 -21.42 12.20 15.61
CA SER A 109 -21.36 13.63 15.38
C SER A 109 -20.77 13.98 14.01
N MET A 110 -21.25 15.08 13.43
CA MET A 110 -20.71 15.70 12.21
C MET A 110 -19.74 16.86 12.46
N GLY A 111 -19.46 17.20 13.71
CA GLY A 111 -18.43 18.19 14.03
C GLY A 111 -17.03 17.66 13.70
N ILE A 112 -16.11 18.54 13.27
CA ILE A 112 -14.71 18.16 12.96
C ILE A 112 -14.06 17.45 14.16
N TYR A 113 -14.32 17.95 15.37
CA TYR A 113 -13.88 17.32 16.62
C TYR A 113 -15.07 17.04 17.52
N ASN A 114 -15.15 15.81 18.01
CA ASN A 114 -16.04 15.40 19.08
C ASN A 114 -15.38 14.22 19.82
N SER A 115 -15.22 14.35 21.14
CA SER A 115 -14.64 13.31 22.01
C SER A 115 -15.53 12.08 22.16
N GLU A 116 -16.81 12.18 21.81
CA GLU A 116 -17.79 11.07 21.91
C GLU A 116 -17.81 10.16 20.67
N LEU A 117 -17.06 10.54 19.59
CA LEU A 117 -16.95 9.70 18.40
C LEU A 117 -16.30 8.37 18.73
N THR A 118 -17.01 7.29 18.47
CA THR A 118 -16.45 5.94 18.64
C THR A 118 -15.34 5.68 17.65
N VAL A 119 -14.31 4.96 18.10
CA VAL A 119 -13.27 4.41 17.22
C VAL A 119 -13.63 2.97 16.92
N ASN A 120 -13.80 2.68 15.66
CA ASN A 120 -14.20 1.37 15.14
C ASN A 120 -13.03 0.69 14.45
N ILE A 121 -13.02 -0.63 14.43
CA ILE A 121 -12.07 -1.45 13.68
C ILE A 121 -12.79 -2.54 12.89
N LEU A 122 -12.34 -2.78 11.67
CA LEU A 122 -12.80 -3.85 10.81
C LEU A 122 -11.59 -4.58 10.24
N ILE A 123 -11.74 -5.87 9.97
CA ILE A 123 -10.84 -6.67 9.13
C ILE A 123 -11.69 -7.34 8.05
N ALA A 124 -11.35 -7.10 6.79
CA ALA A 124 -11.97 -7.73 5.63
C ALA A 124 -10.92 -8.51 4.82
N LEU A 125 -11.35 -9.58 4.17
CA LEU A 125 -10.51 -10.39 3.29
C LEU A 125 -11.02 -10.31 1.85
N LEU A 126 -10.08 -10.29 0.92
CA LEU A 126 -10.36 -10.43 -0.50
C LEU A 126 -9.53 -11.62 -1.02
N PRO A 127 -10.17 -12.66 -1.57
CA PRO A 127 -9.43 -13.73 -2.23
C PRO A 127 -8.46 -13.13 -3.24
N SER A 128 -7.21 -13.49 -3.18
CA SER A 128 -6.19 -12.86 -4.02
C SER A 128 -5.22 -13.90 -4.53
N ARG A 129 -5.09 -13.95 -5.86
CA ARG A 129 -3.98 -14.65 -6.51
C ARG A 129 -2.86 -13.66 -6.76
N SER A 130 -1.65 -14.11 -6.55
CA SER A 130 -0.48 -13.30 -6.80
C SER A 130 0.00 -13.54 -8.23
N GLU A 131 0.05 -12.47 -8.99
CA GLU A 131 0.66 -12.44 -10.31
C GLU A 131 1.70 -11.31 -10.35
N PHE A 132 2.92 -11.64 -10.73
CA PHE A 132 3.94 -10.63 -10.95
C PHE A 132 3.62 -9.83 -12.22
N LEU A 133 3.59 -8.51 -12.07
CA LEU A 133 3.41 -7.59 -13.18
C LEU A 133 4.78 -7.19 -13.74
N ASN A 134 4.90 -7.18 -15.07
CA ASN A 134 6.10 -6.74 -15.76
C ASN A 134 5.75 -5.76 -16.87
N ASN A 135 6.75 -5.01 -17.34
CA ASN A 135 6.61 -3.98 -18.40
C ASN A 135 5.58 -2.89 -18.08
N LEU A 136 5.43 -2.54 -16.80
CA LEU A 136 4.55 -1.46 -16.39
C LEU A 136 4.96 -0.15 -17.07
N LYS A 137 3.97 0.56 -17.61
CA LYS A 137 4.15 1.88 -18.22
C LYS A 137 3.72 2.95 -17.23
N LEU A 138 4.62 3.80 -16.85
CA LEU A 138 4.34 4.91 -15.94
C LEU A 138 4.36 6.24 -16.69
N ASN A 139 3.51 7.18 -16.29
CA ASN A 139 3.67 8.58 -16.65
C ASN A 139 4.16 9.39 -15.45
N LEU A 140 4.64 10.60 -15.69
CA LEU A 140 4.87 11.55 -14.62
C LEU A 140 3.53 12.11 -14.14
N SER A 141 3.25 12.01 -12.82
CA SER A 141 2.07 12.61 -12.22
C SER A 141 2.14 14.14 -12.31
N SER A 142 1.00 14.78 -12.59
CA SER A 142 0.85 16.24 -12.47
C SER A 142 0.71 16.72 -11.00
N TRP A 143 0.57 15.77 -10.07
CA TRP A 143 0.47 16.01 -8.64
C TRP A 143 1.74 15.56 -7.95
N CYS A 144 2.15 16.22 -6.86
CA CYS A 144 3.28 15.82 -6.03
C CYS A 144 2.81 15.35 -4.65
N LYS A 145 3.68 14.67 -3.92
CA LYS A 145 3.44 14.31 -2.51
C LYS A 145 3.28 15.59 -1.69
N PRO A 146 2.32 15.64 -0.74
CA PRO A 146 2.21 16.76 0.15
C PRO A 146 3.47 16.88 1.03
N SER A 147 3.81 18.11 1.41
CA SER A 147 4.89 18.37 2.35
C SER A 147 4.68 17.59 3.65
N GLN A 148 5.77 17.05 4.20
CA GLN A 148 5.73 16.44 5.53
C GLN A 148 5.30 17.41 6.65
N LYS A 149 5.33 18.73 6.38
CA LYS A 149 4.79 19.77 7.28
C LYS A 149 3.27 19.89 7.18
N ALA A 150 2.66 19.42 6.09
CA ALA A 150 1.21 19.46 5.90
C ALA A 150 0.51 18.33 6.65
N PHE A 151 1.08 17.12 6.62
CA PHE A 151 0.52 15.94 7.26
C PHE A 151 1.59 14.84 7.42
N PRO A 152 1.56 14.03 8.51
CA PRO A 152 2.60 13.03 8.77
C PRO A 152 2.62 11.94 7.70
N PRO A 153 3.70 11.82 6.89
CA PRO A 153 3.77 10.84 5.80
C PRO A 153 3.85 9.39 6.30
N GLN A 154 4.19 9.19 7.58
CA GLN A 154 4.29 7.88 8.21
C GLN A 154 2.92 7.27 8.52
N ALA A 155 1.87 8.09 8.61
CA ALA A 155 0.51 7.60 8.83
C ALA A 155 -0.07 7.02 7.54
N LYS A 156 -0.44 5.73 7.55
CA LYS A 156 -1.18 5.11 6.43
C LYS A 156 -2.66 5.47 6.53
N SER A 157 -2.95 6.74 6.28
CA SER A 157 -4.26 7.37 6.47
C SER A 157 -4.98 7.58 5.16
N SER A 158 -6.30 7.47 5.16
CA SER A 158 -7.15 7.75 3.99
C SER A 158 -6.97 9.16 3.43
N THR A 159 -6.55 10.12 4.25
CA THR A 159 -6.23 11.50 3.85
C THR A 159 -5.15 11.56 2.76
N HIS A 160 -4.19 10.62 2.76
CA HIS A 160 -3.12 10.57 1.77
C HIS A 160 -3.53 9.95 0.42
N TYR A 161 -4.74 9.36 0.32
CA TYR A 161 -5.13 8.60 -0.87
C TYR A 161 -5.98 9.38 -1.88
N GLY A 162 -6.42 10.58 -1.57
CA GLY A 162 -7.14 11.44 -2.50
C GLY A 162 -6.33 11.75 -3.77
N MET A 163 -5.10 12.23 -3.58
CA MET A 163 -4.20 12.54 -4.69
C MET A 163 -3.82 11.29 -5.52
N PRO A 164 -3.38 10.17 -4.93
CA PRO A 164 -3.13 8.92 -5.66
C PRO A 164 -4.32 8.43 -6.50
N VAL A 165 -5.55 8.54 -6.00
CA VAL A 165 -6.76 8.16 -6.76
C VAL A 165 -6.93 9.02 -8.01
N VAL A 166 -6.82 10.35 -7.87
CA VAL A 166 -6.94 11.28 -9.02
C VAL A 166 -5.80 11.07 -10.02
N SER A 167 -4.58 10.88 -9.54
CA SER A 167 -3.41 10.59 -10.37
C SER A 167 -3.58 9.28 -11.13
N GLN A 168 -4.06 8.21 -10.46
CA GLN A 168 -4.31 6.91 -11.09
C GLN A 168 -5.40 6.98 -12.18
N ILE A 169 -6.49 7.71 -11.93
CA ILE A 169 -7.54 7.94 -12.94
C ILE A 169 -6.94 8.60 -14.18
N THR A 170 -6.11 9.62 -13.98
CA THR A 170 -5.44 10.32 -15.08
C THR A 170 -4.48 9.40 -15.84
N ALA A 171 -3.67 8.62 -15.14
CA ALA A 171 -2.76 7.64 -15.75
C ALA A 171 -3.54 6.62 -16.60
N SER A 172 -4.56 5.99 -16.02
CA SER A 172 -5.36 4.97 -16.69
C SER A 172 -6.08 5.50 -17.94
N ASN A 173 -6.63 6.72 -17.89
CA ASN A 173 -7.29 7.36 -19.03
C ASN A 173 -6.31 7.66 -20.19
N ASN A 174 -5.02 7.75 -19.90
CA ASN A 174 -3.96 7.98 -20.89
C ASN A 174 -3.19 6.69 -21.27
N GLY A 175 -3.66 5.52 -20.82
CA GLY A 175 -3.08 4.22 -21.20
C GLY A 175 -1.81 3.83 -20.41
N TYR A 176 -1.61 4.42 -19.23
CA TYR A 176 -0.53 4.06 -18.31
C TYR A 176 -1.06 3.20 -17.16
N ASP A 177 -0.20 2.35 -16.62
CA ASP A 177 -0.54 1.43 -15.53
C ASP A 177 -0.49 2.10 -14.14
N ASP A 178 0.38 3.12 -13.98
CA ASP A 178 0.56 3.87 -12.73
C ASP A 178 1.24 5.21 -13.06
N SER A 179 1.52 6.04 -12.05
CA SER A 179 2.27 7.29 -12.21
C SER A 179 3.48 7.33 -11.29
N LEU A 180 4.59 7.86 -11.80
CA LEU A 180 5.71 8.32 -10.99
C LEU A 180 5.32 9.65 -10.33
N VAL A 181 5.46 9.73 -9.03
CA VAL A 181 5.10 10.91 -8.23
C VAL A 181 6.36 11.54 -7.63
N LEU A 182 6.46 12.85 -7.73
CA LEU A 182 7.55 13.63 -7.14
C LEU A 182 7.19 14.11 -5.73
N ASP A 183 8.19 14.46 -4.96
CA ASP A 183 8.02 15.24 -3.73
C ASP A 183 7.89 16.76 -4.05
N GLU A 184 7.69 17.57 -3.01
CA GLU A 184 7.55 19.04 -3.15
C GLU A 184 8.81 19.76 -3.65
N GLU A 185 9.98 19.11 -3.60
CA GLU A 185 11.24 19.65 -4.09
C GLU A 185 11.58 19.16 -5.53
N GLY A 186 10.74 18.32 -6.13
CA GLY A 186 10.91 17.82 -7.48
C GLY A 186 11.73 16.55 -7.60
N TYR A 187 12.11 15.89 -6.50
CA TYR A 187 12.74 14.59 -6.51
C TYR A 187 11.72 13.46 -6.63
N VAL A 188 12.14 12.36 -7.21
CA VAL A 188 11.31 11.13 -7.23
C VAL A 188 10.99 10.71 -5.81
N ALA A 189 9.71 10.48 -5.53
CA ALA A 189 9.22 9.98 -4.25
C ALA A 189 8.83 8.50 -4.35
N GLU A 190 7.72 8.21 -4.96
CA GLU A 190 7.19 6.86 -5.12
C GLU A 190 6.22 6.82 -6.34
N CYS A 191 5.55 5.70 -6.61
CA CYS A 191 4.37 5.67 -7.47
C CYS A 191 3.11 6.01 -6.68
N ASN A 192 1.93 5.98 -7.31
CA ASN A 192 0.68 6.36 -6.64
C ASN A 192 0.46 5.62 -5.32
N VAL A 193 0.73 4.30 -5.28
CA VAL A 193 0.51 3.45 -4.10
C VAL A 193 1.62 2.39 -3.91
N ALA A 194 2.81 2.60 -4.48
CA ALA A 194 3.93 1.67 -4.44
C ALA A 194 5.26 2.42 -4.38
N ASN A 195 6.23 1.88 -3.63
CA ASN A 195 7.59 2.44 -3.62
C ASN A 195 8.35 2.01 -4.88
N ILE A 196 9.32 2.81 -5.32
CA ILE A 196 10.07 2.57 -6.56
C ILE A 196 11.55 2.36 -6.31
N PHE A 197 12.16 1.52 -7.14
CA PHE A 197 13.59 1.22 -7.18
C PHE A 197 14.11 1.35 -8.60
N PHE A 198 15.36 1.78 -8.72
CA PHE A 198 16.10 1.85 -9.96
C PHE A 198 17.39 1.07 -9.81
N GLY A 199 17.82 0.36 -10.84
CA GLY A 199 18.99 -0.50 -10.78
C GLY A 199 19.91 -0.41 -11.97
N LYS A 200 21.21 -0.69 -11.73
CA LYS A 200 22.24 -0.92 -12.73
C LYS A 200 23.20 -1.98 -12.21
N GLY A 201 23.32 -3.11 -12.93
CA GLY A 201 24.03 -4.27 -12.41
C GLY A 201 23.50 -4.68 -11.03
N ASN A 202 24.38 -4.86 -10.04
CA ASN A 202 23.99 -5.18 -8.65
C ASN A 202 23.85 -3.93 -7.74
N LYS A 203 23.72 -2.75 -8.30
CA LYS A 203 23.49 -1.52 -7.55
C LYS A 203 22.04 -1.08 -7.68
N LEU A 204 21.35 -0.93 -6.55
CA LEU A 204 19.98 -0.46 -6.43
C LEU A 204 19.94 0.92 -5.76
N VAL A 205 19.11 1.79 -6.31
CA VAL A 205 18.86 3.12 -5.76
C VAL A 205 17.34 3.25 -5.54
N THR A 206 16.96 3.78 -4.38
CA THR A 206 15.56 4.05 -4.03
C THR A 206 15.46 5.37 -3.28
N PRO A 207 14.34 6.12 -3.42
CA PRO A 207 14.17 7.37 -2.69
C PRO A 207 14.21 7.17 -1.17
N ILE A 208 14.74 8.18 -0.43
CA ILE A 208 14.69 8.24 1.03
C ILE A 208 13.23 8.34 1.48
N ALA A 209 12.78 7.40 2.30
CA ALA A 209 11.38 7.30 2.71
C ALA A 209 11.04 8.21 3.90
N ASP A 210 11.30 9.51 3.77
CA ASP A 210 10.98 10.54 4.76
C ASP A 210 9.77 11.41 4.36
N ARG A 211 9.39 11.42 3.07
CA ARG A 211 8.30 12.22 2.51
C ARG A 211 7.12 11.39 1.99
N PHE A 212 7.20 10.09 2.15
CA PHE A 212 6.17 9.13 1.77
C PHE A 212 6.25 7.92 2.70
N LEU A 213 5.31 6.98 2.54
CA LEU A 213 5.24 5.81 3.41
C LEU A 213 6.41 4.85 3.15
N ASN A 214 7.21 4.57 4.20
CA ASN A 214 8.22 3.51 4.14
C ASN A 214 7.54 2.13 4.14
N GLY A 215 7.33 1.58 2.94
CA GLY A 215 6.58 0.35 2.74
C GLY A 215 7.23 -0.85 3.44
N ILE A 216 6.43 -1.71 4.09
CA ILE A 216 6.94 -2.94 4.71
C ILE A 216 7.51 -3.87 3.64
N THR A 217 6.87 -3.97 2.47
CA THR A 217 7.43 -4.70 1.31
C THR A 217 8.76 -4.08 0.85
N ARG A 218 8.86 -2.74 0.79
CA ARG A 218 10.12 -2.05 0.45
C ARG A 218 11.24 -2.45 1.41
N GLN A 219 10.99 -2.43 2.72
CA GLN A 219 11.97 -2.81 3.74
C GLN A 219 12.40 -4.28 3.57
N ALA A 220 11.43 -5.19 3.41
CA ALA A 220 11.72 -6.62 3.19
C ALA A 220 12.54 -6.85 1.91
N VAL A 221 12.26 -6.11 0.82
CA VAL A 221 13.05 -6.18 -0.42
C VAL A 221 14.45 -5.65 -0.20
N ILE A 222 14.65 -4.54 0.53
CA ILE A 222 15.98 -4.03 0.85
C ILE A 222 16.80 -5.07 1.64
N GLU A 223 16.21 -5.73 2.64
CA GLU A 223 16.85 -6.80 3.39
C GLU A 223 17.20 -7.99 2.49
N MET A 224 16.25 -8.43 1.66
CA MET A 224 16.43 -9.54 0.72
C MET A 224 17.58 -9.27 -0.26
N VAL A 225 17.60 -8.11 -0.93
CA VAL A 225 18.62 -7.83 -1.94
C VAL A 225 20.00 -7.64 -1.34
N LYS A 226 20.10 -7.11 -0.12
CA LYS A 226 21.37 -7.06 0.61
C LYS A 226 21.94 -8.45 0.90
N SER A 227 21.09 -9.45 1.19
CA SER A 227 21.52 -10.83 1.36
C SER A 227 21.98 -11.49 0.05
N LEU A 228 21.63 -10.91 -1.10
CA LEU A 228 22.05 -11.30 -2.45
C LEU A 228 23.22 -10.45 -2.97
N GLU A 229 23.93 -9.78 -2.07
CA GLU A 229 25.10 -8.95 -2.37
C GLU A 229 24.84 -7.73 -3.28
N PHE A 230 23.59 -7.21 -3.28
CA PHE A 230 23.31 -5.93 -3.91
C PHE A 230 23.74 -4.77 -3.01
N GLU A 231 24.36 -3.75 -3.61
CA GLU A 231 24.53 -2.43 -2.98
C GLU A 231 23.19 -1.67 -3.06
N VAL A 232 22.65 -1.25 -1.92
CA VAL A 232 21.41 -0.46 -1.86
C VAL A 232 21.71 0.93 -1.33
N ILE A 233 21.33 1.95 -2.11
CA ILE A 233 21.50 3.36 -1.78
C ILE A 233 20.13 4.02 -1.66
N GLU A 234 19.84 4.58 -0.51
CA GLU A 234 18.69 5.45 -0.28
C GLU A 234 19.12 6.90 -0.46
N THR A 235 18.58 7.61 -1.45
CA THR A 235 18.98 8.98 -1.80
C THR A 235 17.84 9.77 -2.43
N ARG A 236 18.03 11.09 -2.62
CA ARG A 236 17.21 11.92 -3.49
C ARG A 236 17.55 11.60 -4.95
N ILE A 237 16.55 11.34 -5.77
CA ILE A 237 16.72 10.96 -7.19
C ILE A 237 16.11 12.06 -8.05
N PRO A 238 16.94 12.87 -8.75
CA PRO A 238 16.44 13.84 -9.72
C PRO A 238 15.94 13.13 -10.98
N LEU A 239 14.96 13.73 -11.70
CA LEU A 239 14.39 13.14 -12.90
C LEU A 239 15.40 12.93 -14.02
N GLU A 240 16.38 13.82 -14.15
CA GLU A 240 17.48 13.72 -15.13
C GLU A 240 18.38 12.50 -14.92
N ASP A 241 18.35 11.91 -13.74
CA ASP A 241 19.15 10.73 -13.44
C ASP A 241 18.50 9.41 -13.90
N LEU A 242 17.22 9.41 -14.30
CA LEU A 242 16.51 8.17 -14.66
C LEU A 242 17.16 7.42 -15.82
N GLY A 243 17.76 8.14 -16.77
CA GLY A 243 18.49 7.54 -17.91
C GLY A 243 19.80 6.82 -17.53
N LYS A 244 20.26 6.90 -16.29
CA LYS A 244 21.48 6.20 -15.82
C LYS A 244 21.23 4.74 -15.44
N TYR A 245 19.93 4.33 -15.26
CA TYR A 245 19.53 3.03 -14.78
C TYR A 245 19.11 2.10 -15.92
N GLU A 246 19.31 0.80 -15.74
CA GLU A 246 19.09 -0.25 -16.73
C GLU A 246 17.77 -1.00 -16.48
N TYR A 247 17.30 -1.02 -15.23
CA TYR A 247 16.03 -1.61 -14.84
C TYR A 247 15.37 -0.82 -13.71
N SER A 248 14.07 -0.98 -13.57
CA SER A 248 13.29 -0.35 -12.53
C SER A 248 12.15 -1.26 -12.11
N PHE A 249 11.77 -1.20 -10.85
CA PHE A 249 10.63 -1.94 -10.33
C PHE A 249 9.95 -1.19 -9.18
N ILE A 250 8.69 -1.51 -8.96
CA ILE A 250 7.89 -1.01 -7.85
C ILE A 250 7.64 -2.10 -6.82
N THR A 251 7.40 -1.70 -5.57
CA THR A 251 7.09 -2.64 -4.48
C THR A 251 5.90 -2.19 -3.66
N GLY A 252 5.10 -3.16 -3.24
CA GLY A 252 3.96 -2.94 -2.34
C GLY A 252 3.22 -4.25 -2.09
N THR A 253 2.41 -4.33 -1.05
CA THR A 253 1.71 -5.57 -0.67
C THR A 253 0.88 -6.16 -1.81
N ALA A 254 0.14 -5.34 -2.56
CA ALA A 254 -0.66 -5.80 -3.69
C ALA A 254 0.17 -6.01 -4.96
N ARG A 255 1.27 -5.27 -5.12
CA ARG A 255 2.14 -5.31 -6.30
C ARG A 255 3.29 -6.29 -6.17
N GLU A 256 3.64 -6.70 -4.94
CA GLU A 256 4.84 -7.48 -4.62
C GLU A 256 6.08 -6.82 -5.21
N ILE A 257 6.67 -7.38 -6.26
CA ILE A 257 7.67 -6.75 -7.12
C ILE A 257 7.10 -6.65 -8.54
N GLY A 258 6.83 -5.43 -9.00
CA GLY A 258 6.32 -5.15 -10.34
C GLY A 258 7.40 -4.50 -11.21
N GLY A 259 7.78 -5.13 -12.33
CA GLY A 259 8.78 -4.59 -13.25
C GLY A 259 8.26 -3.38 -14.03
N VAL A 260 9.00 -2.29 -14.02
CA VAL A 260 8.71 -1.07 -14.82
C VAL A 260 9.44 -1.17 -16.16
N GLY A 261 8.69 -1.09 -17.26
CA GLY A 261 9.24 -1.10 -18.61
C GLY A 261 9.57 0.30 -19.14
N SER A 262 8.77 1.31 -18.74
CA SER A 262 9.01 2.69 -19.19
C SER A 262 8.41 3.72 -18.23
N ILE A 263 9.01 4.91 -18.26
CA ILE A 263 8.50 6.12 -17.57
C ILE A 263 8.47 7.27 -18.59
N ASP A 264 7.26 7.77 -18.87
CA ASP A 264 7.02 8.90 -19.75
C ASP A 264 7.00 10.21 -18.93
N LEU A 265 7.96 11.09 -19.19
CA LEU A 265 8.07 12.42 -18.59
C LEU A 265 7.43 13.51 -19.47
N GLY A 266 6.66 13.13 -20.50
CA GLY A 266 6.01 14.02 -21.46
C GLY A 266 6.90 14.44 -22.63
N LYS A 267 8.13 14.86 -22.38
CA LYS A 267 9.11 15.21 -23.43
C LYS A 267 10.09 14.08 -23.76
N ILE A 268 10.34 13.21 -22.81
CA ILE A 268 11.29 12.10 -22.88
C ILE A 268 10.64 10.88 -22.26
N VAL A 269 10.81 9.73 -22.91
CA VAL A 269 10.44 8.43 -22.34
C VAL A 269 11.72 7.68 -21.98
N HIS A 270 11.85 7.28 -20.72
CA HIS A 270 12.91 6.40 -20.26
C HIS A 270 12.45 4.95 -20.32
N TYR A 271 13.25 4.10 -20.94
CA TYR A 271 13.01 2.65 -21.04
C TYR A 271 13.97 1.89 -20.14
N PHE A 272 13.48 0.82 -19.52
CA PHE A 272 14.23 -0.03 -18.61
C PHE A 272 14.23 -1.48 -19.13
N PRO A 273 15.18 -1.80 -20.05
CA PRO A 273 15.17 -3.08 -20.77
C PRO A 273 15.54 -4.31 -19.92
N ASP A 274 16.09 -4.10 -18.72
CA ASP A 274 16.51 -5.18 -17.80
C ASP A 274 17.36 -6.27 -18.50
N PRO A 275 18.54 -5.91 -19.08
CA PRO A 275 19.31 -6.79 -19.95
C PRO A 275 19.79 -8.07 -19.27
N GLU A 276 19.92 -8.06 -17.94
CA GLU A 276 20.35 -9.20 -17.14
C GLU A 276 19.18 -9.93 -16.44
N GLN A 277 17.95 -9.60 -16.80
CA GLN A 277 16.73 -10.17 -16.23
C GLN A 277 16.69 -10.14 -14.68
N LYS A 278 17.21 -9.04 -14.10
CA LYS A 278 17.27 -8.85 -12.65
C LYS A 278 15.90 -8.87 -12.01
N ILE A 279 14.89 -8.32 -12.68
CA ILE A 279 13.50 -8.28 -12.15
C ILE A 279 12.96 -9.69 -11.95
N ASN A 280 13.11 -10.59 -12.92
CA ASN A 280 12.66 -11.98 -12.79
C ASN A 280 13.37 -12.71 -11.64
N MET A 281 14.65 -12.49 -11.47
CA MET A 281 15.42 -13.03 -10.35
C MET A 281 14.90 -12.50 -9.02
N LEU A 282 14.69 -11.17 -8.89
CA LEU A 282 14.17 -10.55 -7.67
C LEU A 282 12.76 -11.03 -7.34
N GLN A 283 11.90 -11.22 -8.34
CA GLN A 283 10.55 -11.80 -8.18
C GLN A 283 10.61 -13.22 -7.65
N SER A 284 11.52 -14.04 -8.20
CA SER A 284 11.74 -15.43 -7.73
C SER A 284 12.20 -15.47 -6.27
N GLU A 285 13.16 -14.62 -5.90
CA GLU A 285 13.64 -14.57 -4.52
C GLU A 285 12.56 -14.05 -3.55
N PHE A 286 11.76 -13.07 -3.98
CA PHE A 286 10.63 -12.59 -3.19
C PHE A 286 9.56 -13.69 -3.01
N ALA A 287 9.28 -14.49 -4.05
CA ALA A 287 8.36 -15.62 -3.94
C ALA A 287 8.82 -16.63 -2.87
N LYS A 288 10.11 -16.95 -2.83
CA LYS A 288 10.69 -17.81 -1.78
C LYS A 288 10.54 -17.16 -0.39
N LEU A 289 10.80 -15.84 -0.29
CA LEU A 289 10.71 -15.10 0.97
C LEU A 289 9.31 -15.15 1.57
N VAL A 290 8.27 -15.08 0.75
CA VAL A 290 6.86 -15.11 1.21
C VAL A 290 6.26 -16.52 1.27
N GLY A 291 7.01 -17.55 0.87
CA GLY A 291 6.59 -18.96 0.95
C GLY A 291 5.63 -19.40 -0.17
N LYS A 292 5.83 -18.85 -1.37
CA LYS A 292 5.13 -19.27 -2.61
C LYS A 292 5.77 -20.49 -3.23
#